data_cd38dfc18349e0722382ebbcb6740525
#
_entry.id   cd38dfc18349e0722382ebbcb6740525
#
_cell.length_a   1.000
_cell.length_b   1.000
_cell.length_c   1.000
_cell.angle_alpha   90.00
_cell.angle_beta   90.00
_cell.angle_gamma   90.00
#
_symmetry.space_group_name_H-M   'P 1'
#
loop_
_entity.id
_entity.type
_entity.pdbx_description
1 polymer ?
#
loop_
_entity_poly.entity_id
_entity_poly.type
_entity_poly.pdbx_seq_one_letter_code
_entity_poly.pdbx_strand_id
1 'polypeptide(L)'
;MTTAINEAAKRAGSEPFYNNLQQFGRIWRALVIAQFADSFGPYPLNSGSGENPTFNSEKETYRFILDELKDAVNKIDTSITPTEDQAKCDPAYGYVADKWQKLGNSLRMRYAMRLTNTDMASEAKAEFEDACKGGNYIKSQSDMLWFKSDNGWNDYTSPYTRTWNLQALSSTMANLMTNLGGVSVAEQRADLAEYTKPNTYLGYKYDQHFVANTDNPTKQYWLDGIPENLDPRALKMFWLVNDTQAENMIDPSSKGTKINPEGSELLLDADGKNTIKISGSFTWNGVPSGASTSWSPTLSKNKLITTASGIRSCYPLWGKEYCTGGEEGLGRVVFYGAWESYFLLAEAAVRGWNTAGVSDEQAYGDGVRASFEYFGVGEYADAYLESTDYNRVGTSVKFTHTTEPSSFEATYIDGYTKQEKKVTYQYPVASKTLYGVALNDKLTKIITQKYLAQMPYLVQEAWSDHRRLGLPFFDLTGNESVMTGADMTELKPNSWESGQSWKYFPQRMRYPMSLLTSDEAEYNHALELLGGNNTTMIPLWWSLGSNQK
;
A
#
# COMPACT_ATOMS: atom_id res chain seq x y z
N MET A 1 -2.47 -1.22 27.76
CA MET A 1 -3.76 -1.60 27.17
C MET A 1 -4.51 -2.64 27.99
N THR A 2 -3.97 -3.82 28.24
CA THR A 2 -4.63 -4.87 29.07
C THR A 2 -5.06 -4.35 30.44
N THR A 3 -4.21 -3.58 31.14
CA THR A 3 -4.57 -2.94 32.43
C THR A 3 -5.80 -2.02 32.31
N ALA A 4 -5.86 -1.18 31.27
CA ALA A 4 -6.99 -0.27 31.07
C ALA A 4 -8.30 -1.03 30.77
N ILE A 5 -8.23 -2.12 29.99
CA ILE A 5 -9.37 -3.00 29.71
C ILE A 5 -9.87 -3.63 31.01
N ASN A 6 -8.97 -4.12 31.86
CA ASN A 6 -9.30 -4.75 33.14
C ASN A 6 -9.89 -3.73 34.14
N GLU A 7 -9.40 -2.50 34.18
CA GLU A 7 -9.97 -1.44 35.01
C GLU A 7 -11.37 -1.03 34.53
N ALA A 8 -11.58 -0.93 33.22
CA ALA A 8 -12.94 -0.70 32.68
C ALA A 8 -13.89 -1.86 33.05
N ALA A 9 -13.44 -3.12 32.96
CA ALA A 9 -14.24 -4.28 33.36
C ALA A 9 -14.68 -4.25 34.82
N LYS A 10 -13.82 -3.79 35.76
CA LYS A 10 -14.17 -3.66 37.17
C LYS A 10 -15.28 -2.65 37.40
N ARG A 11 -15.37 -1.62 36.57
CA ARG A 11 -16.38 -0.53 36.72
C ARG A 11 -17.65 -0.79 35.90
N ALA A 12 -17.63 -1.70 34.96
CA ALA A 12 -18.75 -2.00 34.05
C ALA A 12 -20.06 -2.34 34.79
N GLY A 13 -19.98 -2.98 35.95
CA GLY A 13 -21.15 -3.30 36.79
C GLY A 13 -21.84 -2.11 37.47
N SER A 14 -21.16 -0.97 37.65
CA SER A 14 -21.68 0.23 38.30
C SER A 14 -22.00 1.35 37.31
N GLU A 15 -21.30 1.41 36.19
CA GLU A 15 -21.45 2.47 35.19
C GLU A 15 -21.46 1.85 33.77
N PRO A 16 -22.60 1.86 33.07
CA PRO A 16 -22.76 1.20 31.76
C PRO A 16 -21.73 1.66 30.69
N PHE A 17 -21.29 2.93 30.74
CA PHE A 17 -20.26 3.44 29.84
C PHE A 17 -18.95 2.62 29.87
N TYR A 18 -18.55 2.13 31.06
CA TYR A 18 -17.33 1.35 31.19
C TYR A 18 -17.43 -0.05 30.56
N ASN A 19 -18.66 -0.61 30.41
CA ASN A 19 -18.82 -1.79 29.60
C ASN A 19 -18.41 -1.54 28.15
N ASN A 20 -18.90 -0.47 27.52
CA ASN A 20 -18.50 -0.09 26.16
C ASN A 20 -17.02 0.24 26.06
N LEU A 21 -16.48 1.01 27.02
CA LEU A 21 -15.06 1.35 27.06
C LEU A 21 -14.15 0.10 27.08
N GLN A 22 -14.57 -0.92 27.82
CA GLN A 22 -13.89 -2.21 27.81
C GLN A 22 -13.88 -2.82 26.40
N GLN A 23 -15.03 -2.82 25.70
CA GLN A 23 -15.13 -3.40 24.35
C GLN A 23 -14.32 -2.59 23.33
N PHE A 24 -14.33 -1.27 23.40
CA PHE A 24 -13.50 -0.42 22.54
C PHE A 24 -12.02 -0.72 22.73
N GLY A 25 -11.57 -0.88 23.97
CA GLY A 25 -10.20 -1.28 24.28
C GLY A 25 -9.84 -2.66 23.72
N ARG A 26 -10.77 -3.61 23.73
CA ARG A 26 -10.61 -4.95 23.17
C ARG A 26 -10.47 -4.91 21.64
N ILE A 27 -11.32 -4.14 20.96
CA ILE A 27 -11.24 -3.94 19.50
C ILE A 27 -9.89 -3.31 19.12
N TRP A 28 -9.48 -2.27 19.83
CA TRP A 28 -8.17 -1.63 19.59
C TRP A 28 -7.00 -2.59 19.85
N ARG A 29 -7.07 -3.39 20.91
CA ARG A 29 -6.06 -4.41 21.22
C ARG A 29 -5.93 -5.43 20.09
N ALA A 30 -7.05 -5.93 19.57
CA ALA A 30 -7.07 -6.88 18.47
C ALA A 30 -6.40 -6.30 17.20
N LEU A 31 -6.67 -5.03 16.87
CA LEU A 31 -6.01 -4.33 15.76
C LEU A 31 -4.49 -4.28 15.94
N VAL A 32 -4.02 -3.88 17.14
CA VAL A 32 -2.58 -3.77 17.42
C VAL A 32 -1.88 -5.14 17.39
N ILE A 33 -2.52 -6.17 17.94
CA ILE A 33 -1.99 -7.54 17.88
C ILE A 33 -1.88 -8.03 16.44
N ALA A 34 -2.90 -7.76 15.61
CA ALA A 34 -2.89 -8.14 14.21
C ALA A 34 -1.76 -7.42 13.44
N GLN A 35 -1.55 -6.13 13.68
CA GLN A 35 -0.43 -5.40 13.06
C GLN A 35 0.93 -6.00 13.42
N PHE A 36 1.09 -6.44 14.67
CA PHE A 36 2.31 -7.13 15.08
C PHE A 36 2.43 -8.49 14.38
N ALA A 37 1.38 -9.32 14.40
CA ALA A 37 1.39 -10.65 13.79
C ALA A 37 1.64 -10.57 12.28
N ASP A 38 1.04 -9.59 11.59
CA ASP A 38 1.27 -9.34 10.16
C ASP A 38 2.69 -8.85 9.84
N SER A 39 3.36 -8.23 10.83
CA SER A 39 4.72 -7.74 10.65
C SER A 39 5.77 -8.78 11.01
N PHE A 40 5.60 -9.49 12.12
CA PHE A 40 6.65 -10.32 12.75
C PHE A 40 6.33 -11.82 12.77
N GLY A 41 5.05 -12.20 12.79
CA GLY A 41 4.58 -13.57 12.98
C GLY A 41 4.09 -13.85 14.40
N PRO A 42 4.47 -14.99 15.04
CA PRO A 42 4.08 -15.38 16.39
C PRO A 42 4.07 -14.23 17.42
N TYR A 43 3.07 -14.20 18.30
CA TYR A 43 2.83 -13.12 19.26
C TYR A 43 2.57 -13.67 20.67
N PRO A 44 3.09 -13.06 21.75
CA PRO A 44 2.80 -13.49 23.12
C PRO A 44 1.44 -12.95 23.60
N LEU A 45 0.37 -13.77 23.51
CA LEU A 45 -1.00 -13.39 23.86
C LEU A 45 -1.17 -13.08 25.35
N ASN A 46 -0.36 -13.68 26.22
CA ASN A 46 -0.34 -13.41 27.66
C ASN A 46 0.46 -12.15 28.04
N SER A 47 0.98 -11.40 27.06
CA SER A 47 1.73 -10.17 27.31
C SER A 47 0.88 -9.15 28.08
N GLY A 48 1.43 -8.65 29.19
CA GLY A 48 0.77 -7.70 30.09
C GLY A 48 -0.17 -8.32 31.12
N SER A 49 -0.20 -9.65 31.25
CA SER A 49 -0.92 -10.35 32.33
C SER A 49 -0.21 -10.29 33.69
N GLY A 50 1.07 -9.93 33.70
CA GLY A 50 1.95 -10.02 34.86
C GLY A 50 2.77 -11.33 34.91
N GLU A 51 2.57 -12.22 33.95
CA GLU A 51 3.35 -13.43 33.73
C GLU A 51 4.47 -13.17 32.71
N ASN A 52 5.46 -14.06 32.66
CA ASN A 52 6.45 -14.02 31.58
C ASN A 52 5.75 -14.22 30.24
N PRO A 53 6.05 -13.38 29.23
CA PRO A 53 5.45 -13.52 27.90
C PRO A 53 5.82 -14.87 27.30
N THR A 54 4.83 -15.58 26.74
CA THR A 54 5.03 -16.84 26.01
C THR A 54 4.42 -16.69 24.62
N PHE A 55 5.22 -16.97 23.58
CA PHE A 55 4.78 -16.82 22.21
C PHE A 55 3.75 -17.89 21.82
N ASN A 56 2.72 -17.46 21.12
CA ASN A 56 1.71 -18.28 20.49
C ASN A 56 1.92 -18.31 18.98
N SER A 57 1.49 -19.39 18.32
CA SER A 57 1.51 -19.49 16.87
C SER A 57 0.66 -18.40 16.22
N GLU A 58 0.92 -18.10 14.95
CA GLU A 58 0.09 -17.18 14.18
C GLU A 58 -1.37 -17.65 14.12
N LYS A 59 -1.61 -18.95 14.00
CA LYS A 59 -2.95 -19.54 14.00
C LYS A 59 -3.71 -19.27 15.30
N GLU A 60 -3.08 -19.49 16.46
CA GLU A 60 -3.67 -19.18 17.76
C GLU A 60 -3.91 -17.69 17.92
N THR A 61 -2.97 -16.88 17.45
CA THR A 61 -3.08 -15.41 17.49
C THR A 61 -4.27 -14.92 16.67
N TYR A 62 -4.45 -15.42 15.45
CA TYR A 62 -5.58 -15.02 14.61
C TYR A 62 -6.93 -15.55 15.13
N ARG A 63 -6.95 -16.73 15.71
CA ARG A 63 -8.16 -17.23 16.41
C ARG A 63 -8.54 -16.30 17.55
N PHE A 64 -7.58 -15.93 18.39
CA PHE A 64 -7.80 -14.95 19.46
C PHE A 64 -8.33 -13.61 18.92
N ILE A 65 -7.74 -13.08 17.84
CA ILE A 65 -8.17 -11.81 17.24
C ILE A 65 -9.64 -11.87 16.80
N LEU A 66 -10.04 -12.92 16.08
CA LEU A 66 -11.41 -13.05 15.58
C LEU A 66 -12.42 -13.26 16.71
N ASP A 67 -12.12 -14.12 17.68
CA ASP A 67 -12.96 -14.37 18.85
C ASP A 67 -13.13 -13.10 19.71
N GLU A 68 -12.02 -12.36 19.92
CA GLU A 68 -12.00 -11.12 20.70
C GLU A 68 -12.85 -10.02 20.04
N LEU A 69 -12.71 -9.84 18.73
CA LEU A 69 -13.49 -8.87 17.96
C LEU A 69 -14.98 -9.22 17.97
N LYS A 70 -15.33 -10.48 17.72
CA LYS A 70 -16.70 -10.94 17.69
C LYS A 70 -17.39 -10.76 19.04
N ASP A 71 -16.75 -11.18 20.11
CA ASP A 71 -17.28 -11.06 21.46
C ASP A 71 -17.44 -9.59 21.88
N ALA A 72 -16.43 -8.75 21.57
CA ALA A 72 -16.49 -7.32 21.88
C ALA A 72 -17.63 -6.60 21.14
N VAL A 73 -17.76 -6.83 19.82
CA VAL A 73 -18.83 -6.24 19.00
C VAL A 73 -20.22 -6.60 19.55
N ASN A 74 -20.42 -7.87 19.94
CA ASN A 74 -21.70 -8.34 20.46
C ASN A 74 -22.05 -7.78 21.84
N LYS A 75 -21.07 -7.28 22.61
CA LYS A 75 -21.25 -6.71 23.94
C LYS A 75 -21.37 -5.19 23.97
N ILE A 76 -21.17 -4.52 22.83
CA ILE A 76 -21.38 -3.07 22.73
C ILE A 76 -22.86 -2.74 22.84
N ASP A 77 -23.21 -1.86 23.75
CA ASP A 77 -24.54 -1.28 23.88
C ASP A 77 -24.58 0.09 23.18
N THR A 78 -25.20 0.12 22.00
CA THR A 78 -25.29 1.36 21.19
C THR A 78 -26.27 2.40 21.75
N SER A 79 -27.05 2.07 22.79
CA SER A 79 -27.94 3.03 23.46
C SER A 79 -27.19 3.96 24.42
N ILE A 80 -25.97 3.61 24.81
CA ILE A 80 -25.14 4.39 25.74
C ILE A 80 -24.45 5.54 25.00
N THR A 81 -24.72 6.76 25.46
CA THR A 81 -24.07 7.97 24.94
C THR A 81 -23.00 8.45 25.94
N PRO A 82 -21.77 8.73 25.50
CA PRO A 82 -20.74 9.29 26.36
C PRO A 82 -21.10 10.71 26.78
N THR A 83 -20.61 11.13 27.95
CA THR A 83 -20.62 12.56 28.31
C THR A 83 -19.66 13.36 27.44
N GLU A 84 -19.80 14.69 27.40
CA GLU A 84 -18.88 15.55 26.64
C GLU A 84 -17.41 15.37 27.04
N ASP A 85 -17.14 15.23 28.35
CA ASP A 85 -15.77 15.02 28.84
C ASP A 85 -15.22 13.61 28.50
N GLN A 86 -16.07 12.60 28.51
CA GLN A 86 -15.69 11.27 28.05
C GLN A 86 -15.37 11.31 26.56
N ALA A 87 -16.21 11.94 25.73
CA ALA A 87 -16.02 12.01 24.28
C ALA A 87 -14.68 12.66 23.89
N LYS A 88 -14.21 13.67 24.62
CA LYS A 88 -12.91 14.32 24.41
C LYS A 88 -11.71 13.37 24.56
N CYS A 89 -11.89 12.23 25.25
CA CYS A 89 -10.82 11.26 25.49
C CYS A 89 -10.65 10.25 24.34
N ASP A 90 -11.54 10.24 23.36
CA ASP A 90 -11.42 9.43 22.13
C ASP A 90 -11.28 10.34 20.90
N PRO A 91 -10.06 10.57 20.43
CA PRO A 91 -9.82 11.46 19.29
C PRO A 91 -10.34 10.93 17.95
N ALA A 92 -10.69 9.63 17.88
CA ALA A 92 -11.18 9.02 16.64
C ALA A 92 -12.71 9.15 16.49
N TYR A 93 -13.45 8.70 17.48
CA TYR A 93 -14.90 8.55 17.40
C TYR A 93 -15.67 9.24 18.51
N GLY A 94 -14.99 9.86 19.47
CA GLY A 94 -15.64 10.43 20.65
C GLY A 94 -16.42 9.40 21.46
N TYR A 95 -15.99 8.14 21.47
CA TYR A 95 -16.67 6.99 22.08
C TYR A 95 -18.09 6.75 21.56
N VAL A 96 -18.41 7.13 20.33
CA VAL A 96 -19.69 6.80 19.68
C VAL A 96 -19.75 5.29 19.45
N ALA A 97 -20.63 4.61 20.17
CA ALA A 97 -20.70 3.15 20.24
C ALA A 97 -20.98 2.48 18.89
N ASP A 98 -21.87 3.04 18.05
CA ASP A 98 -22.15 2.56 16.71
C ASP A 98 -20.90 2.56 15.80
N LYS A 99 -20.07 3.61 15.88
CA LYS A 99 -18.84 3.67 15.08
C LYS A 99 -17.80 2.63 15.52
N TRP A 100 -17.65 2.40 16.81
CA TRP A 100 -16.80 1.33 17.34
C TRP A 100 -17.29 -0.05 16.97
N GLN A 101 -18.61 -0.27 16.96
CA GLN A 101 -19.22 -1.53 16.53
C GLN A 101 -18.98 -1.79 15.05
N LYS A 102 -19.16 -0.76 14.20
CA LYS A 102 -18.83 -0.82 12.76
C LYS A 102 -17.35 -1.13 12.53
N LEU A 103 -16.45 -0.48 13.28
CA LEU A 103 -15.01 -0.76 13.20
C LEU A 103 -14.72 -2.22 13.55
N GLY A 104 -15.27 -2.72 14.65
CA GLY A 104 -15.07 -4.11 15.06
C GLY A 104 -15.50 -5.11 13.99
N ASN A 105 -16.69 -4.93 13.37
CA ASN A 105 -17.14 -5.77 12.27
C ASN A 105 -16.26 -5.64 11.03
N SER A 106 -15.81 -4.43 10.69
CA SER A 106 -14.90 -4.20 9.57
C SER A 106 -13.56 -4.90 9.77
N LEU A 107 -13.02 -4.88 10.98
CA LEU A 107 -11.80 -5.61 11.32
C LEU A 107 -12.00 -7.14 11.28
N ARG A 108 -13.17 -7.66 11.70
CA ARG A 108 -13.52 -9.07 11.53
C ARG A 108 -13.47 -9.47 10.04
N MET A 109 -14.05 -8.64 9.16
CA MET A 109 -13.99 -8.86 7.70
C MET A 109 -12.54 -8.85 7.19
N ARG A 110 -11.72 -7.86 7.60
CA ARG A 110 -10.30 -7.75 7.20
C ARG A 110 -9.51 -8.99 7.59
N TYR A 111 -9.59 -9.39 8.85
CA TYR A 111 -8.76 -10.49 9.36
C TYR A 111 -9.29 -11.86 8.96
N ALA A 112 -10.59 -12.02 8.75
CA ALA A 112 -11.13 -13.23 8.12
C ALA A 112 -10.62 -13.38 6.68
N MET A 113 -10.62 -12.31 5.88
CA MET A 113 -10.09 -12.34 4.52
C MET A 113 -8.58 -12.66 4.49
N ARG A 114 -7.82 -12.28 5.52
CA ARG A 114 -6.40 -12.62 5.66
C ARG A 114 -6.15 -14.13 5.64
N LEU A 115 -7.08 -14.93 6.13
CA LEU A 115 -6.92 -16.36 6.35
C LEU A 115 -7.37 -17.25 5.19
N THR A 116 -7.66 -16.66 4.02
CA THR A 116 -8.20 -17.39 2.86
C THR A 116 -7.30 -18.50 2.34
N ASN A 117 -5.99 -18.46 2.61
CA ASN A 117 -5.02 -19.45 2.14
C ASN A 117 -4.56 -20.41 3.26
N THR A 118 -5.28 -20.45 4.38
CA THR A 118 -4.91 -21.26 5.55
C THR A 118 -5.87 -22.42 5.77
N ASP A 119 -5.52 -23.30 6.69
CA ASP A 119 -6.42 -24.37 7.18
C ASP A 119 -7.60 -23.85 8.00
N MET A 120 -7.65 -22.54 8.33
CA MET A 120 -8.80 -21.85 8.91
C MET A 120 -9.74 -21.21 7.87
N ALA A 121 -9.54 -21.44 6.58
CA ALA A 121 -10.31 -20.75 5.53
C ALA A 121 -11.84 -20.92 5.66
N SER A 122 -12.32 -22.08 6.10
CA SER A 122 -13.75 -22.32 6.32
C SER A 122 -14.31 -21.55 7.51
N GLU A 123 -13.57 -21.47 8.62
CA GLU A 123 -13.92 -20.69 9.80
C GLU A 123 -13.90 -19.19 9.45
N ALA A 124 -12.88 -18.76 8.72
CA ALA A 124 -12.73 -17.39 8.23
C ALA A 124 -13.89 -16.96 7.32
N LYS A 125 -14.34 -17.85 6.42
CA LYS A 125 -15.54 -17.61 5.60
C LYS A 125 -16.77 -17.36 6.47
N ALA A 126 -17.02 -18.23 7.42
CA ALA A 126 -18.18 -18.11 8.32
C ALA A 126 -18.12 -16.83 9.16
N GLU A 127 -16.95 -16.44 9.62
CA GLU A 127 -16.72 -15.21 10.39
C GLU A 127 -16.95 -13.95 9.55
N PHE A 128 -16.47 -13.95 8.30
CA PHE A 128 -16.71 -12.85 7.35
C PHE A 128 -18.20 -12.67 7.07
N GLU A 129 -18.89 -13.78 6.75
CA GLU A 129 -20.33 -13.79 6.44
C GLU A 129 -21.17 -13.30 7.62
N ASP A 130 -20.79 -13.67 8.84
CA ASP A 130 -21.43 -13.18 10.06
C ASP A 130 -21.18 -11.69 10.28
N ALA A 131 -19.95 -11.24 10.08
CA ALA A 131 -19.55 -9.83 10.27
C ALA A 131 -20.27 -8.87 9.30
N CYS A 132 -20.51 -9.28 8.05
CA CYS A 132 -21.14 -8.42 7.04
C CYS A 132 -22.67 -8.52 7.01
N LYS A 133 -23.28 -9.55 7.63
CA LYS A 133 -24.69 -9.91 7.50
C LYS A 133 -25.67 -8.77 7.78
N GLY A 134 -25.42 -7.96 8.78
CA GLY A 134 -26.31 -6.85 9.18
C GLY A 134 -26.01 -5.52 8.49
N GLY A 135 -25.01 -5.46 7.61
CA GLY A 135 -24.57 -4.21 6.99
C GLY A 135 -23.97 -3.19 7.97
N ASN A 136 -23.67 -3.59 9.21
CA ASN A 136 -23.11 -2.74 10.25
C ASN A 136 -21.58 -2.80 10.25
N TYR A 137 -20.98 -2.24 9.20
CA TYR A 137 -19.54 -2.07 9.00
C TYR A 137 -19.27 -0.70 8.39
N ILE A 138 -18.02 -0.27 8.31
CA ILE A 138 -17.61 1.03 7.78
C ILE A 138 -17.94 1.09 6.27
N LYS A 139 -18.77 2.08 5.88
CA LYS A 139 -19.25 2.28 4.50
C LYS A 139 -19.11 3.73 4.01
N SER A 140 -18.90 4.67 4.90
CA SER A 140 -18.86 6.09 4.57
C SER A 140 -17.61 6.75 5.14
N GLN A 141 -17.24 7.91 4.60
CA GLN A 141 -16.12 8.69 5.12
C GLN A 141 -16.32 9.10 6.59
N SER A 142 -17.56 9.32 7.02
CA SER A 142 -17.88 9.66 8.42
C SER A 142 -17.66 8.52 9.42
N ASP A 143 -17.62 7.27 8.92
CA ASP A 143 -17.38 6.08 9.75
C ASP A 143 -15.90 5.66 9.78
N MET A 144 -15.05 6.22 8.91
CA MET A 144 -13.64 5.85 8.78
C MET A 144 -12.91 5.99 10.11
N LEU A 145 -11.96 5.07 10.37
CA LEU A 145 -11.02 5.23 11.47
C LEU A 145 -9.81 6.03 10.99
N TRP A 146 -9.67 7.22 11.51
CA TRP A 146 -8.52 8.08 11.27
C TRP A 146 -8.23 8.96 12.49
N PHE A 147 -6.98 9.37 12.60
CA PHE A 147 -6.54 10.30 13.63
C PHE A 147 -5.95 11.55 13.00
N LYS A 148 -6.19 12.70 13.61
CA LYS A 148 -5.48 13.93 13.24
C LYS A 148 -4.03 13.78 13.72
N SER A 149 -3.08 14.05 12.85
CA SER A 149 -1.68 14.07 13.23
C SER A 149 -1.26 15.49 13.63
N ASP A 150 -0.41 15.57 14.65
CA ASP A 150 0.23 16.82 15.05
C ASP A 150 1.55 17.01 14.27
N ASN A 151 2.04 18.27 14.26
CA ASN A 151 3.39 18.55 13.75
C ASN A 151 4.43 18.06 14.76
N GLY A 152 5.35 17.21 14.34
CA GLY A 152 6.48 16.87 15.18
C GLY A 152 7.22 15.60 14.82
N TRP A 153 8.32 15.37 15.54
CA TRP A 153 9.17 14.21 15.36
C TRP A 153 8.53 12.91 15.89
N ASN A 154 7.54 13.04 16.75
CA ASN A 154 6.94 11.95 17.49
C ASN A 154 5.53 11.60 17.02
N ASP A 155 5.01 12.26 15.98
CA ASP A 155 3.70 11.95 15.45
C ASP A 155 3.74 10.72 14.52
N TYR A 156 2.57 10.18 14.24
CA TYR A 156 2.40 9.00 13.39
C TYR A 156 2.80 9.26 11.93
N THR A 157 2.73 10.50 11.49
CA THR A 157 3.09 10.94 10.14
C THR A 157 4.55 11.36 10.03
N SER A 158 5.30 11.33 11.11
CA SER A 158 6.70 11.76 11.16
C SER A 158 7.57 11.25 9.98
N PRO A 159 7.42 10.02 9.48
CA PRO A 159 8.13 9.56 8.27
C PRO A 159 7.73 10.34 7.02
N TYR A 160 6.52 10.86 6.95
CA TYR A 160 5.96 11.56 5.79
C TYR A 160 6.08 13.08 5.91
N THR A 161 6.11 13.61 7.13
CA THR A 161 6.13 15.06 7.41
C THR A 161 7.51 15.69 7.37
N ARG A 162 8.56 14.88 7.28
CA ARG A 162 9.94 15.40 7.23
C ARG A 162 10.30 15.81 5.82
N THR A 163 10.48 17.09 5.60
CA THR A 163 10.84 17.66 4.30
C THR A 163 12.15 17.13 3.72
N TRP A 164 13.07 16.71 4.57
CA TRP A 164 14.30 16.06 4.14
C TRP A 164 14.13 14.57 3.78
N ASN A 165 12.96 14.00 4.07
CA ASN A 165 12.60 12.61 3.78
C ASN A 165 11.34 12.51 2.92
N LEU A 166 11.15 13.43 1.99
CA LEU A 166 10.03 13.39 1.05
C LEU A 166 10.07 12.10 0.25
N GLN A 167 8.93 11.42 0.22
CA GLN A 167 8.79 10.18 -0.53
C GLN A 167 8.45 10.49 -1.98
N ALA A 168 9.18 9.87 -2.90
CA ALA A 168 8.93 9.98 -4.32
C ALA A 168 7.95 8.89 -4.80
N LEU A 169 7.31 9.16 -5.94
CA LEU A 169 6.52 8.17 -6.66
C LEU A 169 7.36 6.93 -6.98
N SER A 170 6.88 5.74 -6.65
CA SER A 170 7.54 4.48 -7.02
C SER A 170 7.20 4.07 -8.45
N SER A 171 8.09 3.34 -9.12
CA SER A 171 7.81 2.78 -10.46
C SER A 171 6.61 1.84 -10.47
N THR A 172 6.42 1.04 -9.44
CA THR A 172 5.21 0.23 -9.26
C THR A 172 3.95 1.08 -9.35
N MET A 173 3.86 2.14 -8.55
CA MET A 173 2.67 2.99 -8.52
C MET A 173 2.51 3.79 -9.81
N ALA A 174 3.61 4.29 -10.40
CA ALA A 174 3.59 4.97 -11.68
C ALA A 174 2.99 4.07 -12.77
N ASN A 175 3.42 2.82 -12.86
CA ASN A 175 2.93 1.86 -13.84
C ASN A 175 1.47 1.44 -13.60
N LEU A 176 1.05 1.33 -12.33
CA LEU A 176 -0.34 1.03 -11.99
C LEU A 176 -1.30 2.15 -12.37
N MET A 177 -0.89 3.42 -12.21
CA MET A 177 -1.75 4.57 -12.46
C MET A 177 -1.73 5.07 -13.91
N THR A 178 -0.68 4.76 -14.68
CA THR A 178 -0.56 5.17 -16.08
C THR A 178 -1.61 4.48 -16.94
N ASN A 179 -2.41 5.26 -17.64
CA ASN A 179 -3.51 4.82 -18.53
C ASN A 179 -4.65 4.06 -17.83
N LEU A 180 -4.68 4.03 -16.51
CA LEU A 180 -5.74 3.34 -15.78
C LEU A 180 -7.01 4.20 -15.77
N GLY A 181 -8.10 3.65 -16.33
CA GLY A 181 -9.42 4.29 -16.34
C GLY A 181 -9.65 5.25 -17.50
N GLY A 182 -8.67 5.47 -18.39
CA GLY A 182 -8.84 6.21 -19.63
C GLY A 182 -9.19 7.71 -19.48
N VAL A 183 -9.07 8.31 -18.29
CA VAL A 183 -9.36 9.72 -18.06
C VAL A 183 -8.14 10.55 -18.47
N SER A 184 -8.35 11.50 -19.37
CA SER A 184 -7.24 12.33 -19.88
C SER A 184 -6.72 13.30 -18.83
N VAL A 185 -5.40 13.54 -18.85
CA VAL A 185 -4.79 14.58 -18.01
C VAL A 185 -5.32 15.96 -18.37
N ALA A 186 -5.63 16.21 -19.64
CA ALA A 186 -6.19 17.49 -20.08
C ALA A 186 -7.59 17.78 -19.50
N GLU A 187 -8.40 16.74 -19.24
CA GLU A 187 -9.70 16.88 -18.55
C GLU A 187 -9.52 17.13 -17.05
N GLN A 188 -8.52 16.52 -16.45
CA GLN A 188 -8.22 16.70 -15.03
C GLN A 188 -7.55 18.06 -14.73
N ARG A 189 -6.61 18.47 -15.59
CA ARG A 189 -5.77 19.66 -15.47
C ARG A 189 -5.43 20.19 -16.86
N ALA A 190 -6.25 21.10 -17.39
CA ALA A 190 -6.11 21.64 -18.74
C ALA A 190 -4.76 22.35 -18.99
N ASP A 191 -4.16 22.92 -17.94
CA ASP A 191 -2.84 23.56 -17.98
C ASP A 191 -1.70 22.56 -18.18
N LEU A 192 -1.91 21.27 -17.94
CA LEU A 192 -0.93 20.22 -18.17
C LEU A 192 -1.02 19.58 -19.58
N ALA A 193 -2.01 19.96 -20.39
CA ALA A 193 -2.25 19.36 -21.70
C ALA A 193 -1.03 19.43 -22.65
N GLU A 194 -0.26 20.51 -22.59
CA GLU A 194 0.93 20.69 -23.43
C GLU A 194 2.09 19.73 -23.08
N TYR A 195 2.09 19.17 -21.87
CA TYR A 195 3.12 18.22 -21.40
C TYR A 195 2.72 16.76 -21.61
N THR A 196 1.51 16.49 -22.12
CA THR A 196 1.03 15.12 -22.31
C THR A 196 1.69 14.45 -23.49
N LYS A 197 1.86 13.13 -23.38
CA LYS A 197 2.43 12.26 -24.41
C LYS A 197 1.49 11.10 -24.69
N PRO A 198 1.38 10.66 -25.96
CA PRO A 198 0.55 9.51 -26.31
C PRO A 198 0.88 8.28 -25.47
N ASN A 199 -0.12 7.49 -25.12
CA ASN A 199 0.07 6.26 -24.31
C ASN A 199 0.97 5.22 -24.99
N THR A 200 1.17 5.31 -26.32
CA THR A 200 2.09 4.47 -27.09
C THR A 200 3.53 4.98 -27.08
N TYR A 201 3.80 6.14 -26.50
CA TYR A 201 5.15 6.69 -26.37
C TYR A 201 5.74 6.35 -25.00
N LEU A 202 6.97 5.81 -24.99
CA LEU A 202 7.65 5.37 -23.78
C LEU A 202 8.68 6.38 -23.24
N GLY A 203 8.99 7.43 -23.99
CA GLY A 203 10.02 8.41 -23.63
C GLY A 203 11.40 8.07 -24.21
N TYR A 204 12.44 8.52 -23.53
CA TYR A 204 13.84 8.26 -23.90
C TYR A 204 14.32 6.94 -23.30
N LYS A 205 14.99 6.12 -24.09
CA LYS A 205 15.62 4.88 -23.62
C LYS A 205 17.10 5.12 -23.26
N TYR A 206 17.47 4.75 -22.02
CA TYR A 206 18.83 4.84 -21.52
C TYR A 206 19.29 3.47 -20.97
N ASP A 207 19.49 2.50 -21.87
CA ASP A 207 19.79 1.11 -21.52
C ASP A 207 21.17 0.89 -20.88
N GLN A 208 22.07 1.87 -20.99
CA GLN A 208 23.38 1.85 -20.31
C GLN A 208 23.35 2.47 -18.91
N HIS A 209 22.26 3.18 -18.54
CA HIS A 209 22.18 3.94 -17.29
C HIS A 209 21.06 3.49 -16.35
N PHE A 210 20.04 2.82 -16.88
CA PHE A 210 18.95 2.29 -16.08
C PHE A 210 19.01 0.78 -15.95
N VAL A 211 18.50 0.28 -14.83
CA VAL A 211 18.54 -1.14 -14.49
C VAL A 211 17.81 -2.00 -15.51
N ALA A 212 18.44 -3.11 -15.88
CA ALA A 212 17.89 -4.11 -16.77
C ALA A 212 17.28 -5.31 -16.02
N ASN A 213 17.81 -5.64 -14.84
CA ASN A 213 17.43 -6.82 -14.07
C ASN A 213 16.18 -6.56 -13.22
N THR A 214 15.07 -6.32 -13.88
CA THR A 214 13.76 -6.12 -13.26
C THR A 214 12.67 -6.56 -14.24
N ASP A 215 11.55 -7.00 -13.74
CA ASP A 215 10.35 -7.32 -14.52
C ASP A 215 9.47 -6.09 -14.82
N ASN A 216 9.91 -4.90 -14.38
CA ASN A 216 9.25 -3.64 -14.70
C ASN A 216 9.17 -3.45 -16.22
N PRO A 217 7.96 -3.37 -16.81
CA PRO A 217 7.80 -3.27 -18.26
C PRO A 217 8.30 -1.94 -18.85
N THR A 218 8.42 -0.90 -18.02
CA THR A 218 8.96 0.42 -18.42
C THR A 218 10.41 0.64 -18.02
N LYS A 219 11.11 -0.43 -17.62
CA LYS A 219 12.54 -0.36 -17.31
C LYS A 219 13.33 0.28 -18.42
N GLN A 220 14.34 1.08 -18.07
CA GLN A 220 15.23 1.78 -18.99
C GLN A 220 14.61 2.92 -19.80
N TYR A 221 13.31 3.20 -19.64
CA TYR A 221 12.67 4.35 -20.26
C TYR A 221 12.54 5.51 -19.29
N TRP A 222 12.70 6.71 -19.81
CA TRP A 222 12.46 7.98 -19.12
C TRP A 222 11.44 8.78 -19.92
N LEU A 223 10.24 8.92 -19.39
CA LEU A 223 9.19 9.70 -20.02
C LEU A 223 9.49 11.21 -19.83
N ASP A 224 9.60 11.93 -20.94
CA ASP A 224 9.81 13.37 -20.99
C ASP A 224 8.51 14.17 -21.02
N GLY A 225 7.56 13.77 -20.23
CA GLY A 225 6.23 14.34 -20.15
C GLY A 225 5.33 13.54 -19.22
N ILE A 226 4.04 13.73 -19.37
CA ILE A 226 2.98 13.08 -18.60
C ILE A 226 2.24 12.14 -19.54
N PRO A 227 1.80 10.94 -19.12
CA PRO A 227 0.93 10.10 -19.93
C PRO A 227 -0.34 10.87 -20.34
N GLU A 228 -0.84 10.64 -21.52
CA GLU A 228 -2.09 11.24 -21.99
C GLU A 228 -3.26 10.95 -21.04
N ASN A 229 -3.34 9.70 -20.57
CA ASN A 229 -4.34 9.27 -19.58
C ASN A 229 -3.65 8.84 -18.28
N LEU A 230 -4.24 9.24 -17.17
CA LEU A 230 -3.72 8.97 -15.84
C LEU A 230 -4.87 8.77 -14.86
N ASP A 231 -4.73 7.83 -13.94
CA ASP A 231 -5.71 7.66 -12.85
C ASP A 231 -6.01 9.02 -12.18
N PRO A 232 -7.27 9.43 -12.05
CA PRO A 232 -7.62 10.74 -11.52
C PRO A 232 -7.05 11.06 -10.13
N ARG A 233 -6.78 10.04 -9.31
CA ARG A 233 -6.17 10.22 -7.98
C ARG A 233 -4.70 10.63 -8.05
N ALA A 234 -4.02 10.36 -9.18
CA ALA A 234 -2.58 10.58 -9.31
C ALA A 234 -2.17 12.05 -9.08
N LEU A 235 -2.86 12.99 -9.72
CA LEU A 235 -2.58 14.42 -9.60
C LEU A 235 -3.05 15.03 -8.25
N LYS A 236 -3.86 14.28 -7.49
CA LYS A 236 -4.20 14.63 -6.11
C LYS A 236 -3.17 14.09 -5.11
N MET A 237 -2.65 12.89 -5.36
CA MET A 237 -1.66 12.25 -4.48
C MET A 237 -0.27 12.86 -4.64
N PHE A 238 0.11 13.20 -5.87
CA PHE A 238 1.48 13.59 -6.20
C PHE A 238 1.58 15.00 -6.75
N TRP A 239 2.62 15.66 -6.34
CA TRP A 239 3.07 16.91 -6.92
C TRP A 239 4.12 16.63 -7.99
N LEU A 240 3.91 17.16 -9.20
CA LEU A 240 4.86 17.09 -10.29
C LEU A 240 5.98 18.13 -10.10
N VAL A 241 7.20 17.77 -10.46
CA VAL A 241 8.33 18.70 -10.36
C VAL A 241 8.07 19.93 -11.22
N ASN A 242 8.29 21.10 -10.64
CA ASN A 242 8.02 22.43 -11.21
C ASN A 242 6.55 22.78 -11.48
N ASP A 243 5.60 21.99 -10.99
CA ASP A 243 4.20 22.32 -11.05
C ASP A 243 3.81 23.30 -9.93
N THR A 244 3.81 24.59 -10.24
CA THR A 244 3.45 25.66 -9.30
C THR A 244 1.95 25.89 -9.18
N GLN A 245 1.14 25.20 -9.99
CA GLN A 245 -0.31 25.28 -9.98
C GLN A 245 -0.97 24.17 -9.16
N ALA A 246 -0.20 23.19 -8.69
CA ALA A 246 -0.75 22.08 -7.93
C ALA A 246 -1.21 22.52 -6.53
N GLU A 247 -2.45 22.24 -6.19
CA GLU A 247 -3.03 22.52 -4.87
C GLU A 247 -2.28 21.80 -3.74
N ASN A 248 -1.73 20.63 -4.05
CA ASN A 248 -0.99 19.78 -3.15
C ASN A 248 0.53 20.03 -3.15
N MET A 249 0.99 21.12 -3.78
CA MET A 249 2.40 21.46 -3.85
C MET A 249 3.00 21.71 -2.46
N ILE A 250 4.16 21.12 -2.23
CA ILE A 250 5.03 21.48 -1.11
C ILE A 250 5.92 22.63 -1.58
N ASP A 251 5.92 23.76 -0.86
CA ASP A 251 6.92 24.79 -1.12
C ASP A 251 8.30 24.31 -0.61
N PRO A 252 9.20 23.92 -1.53
CA PRO A 252 10.51 23.40 -1.13
C PRO A 252 11.41 24.50 -0.57
N SER A 253 11.14 25.76 -0.89
CA SER A 253 11.95 26.90 -0.43
C SER A 253 11.74 27.19 1.05
N SER A 254 10.51 27.00 1.54
CA SER A 254 10.16 27.23 2.94
C SER A 254 10.77 26.24 3.92
N LYS A 255 11.22 25.09 3.42
CA LYS A 255 11.66 23.94 4.24
C LYS A 255 13.11 23.49 3.98
N GLY A 256 13.91 24.30 3.30
CA GLY A 256 15.32 24.01 3.04
C GLY A 256 15.61 22.90 2.04
N THR A 257 14.58 22.36 1.39
CA THR A 257 14.74 21.37 0.32
C THR A 257 14.92 22.10 -1.00
N LYS A 258 16.15 22.19 -1.47
CA LYS A 258 16.42 22.73 -2.81
C LYS A 258 16.04 21.69 -3.85
N ILE A 259 14.88 21.84 -4.46
CA ILE A 259 14.55 21.18 -5.71
C ILE A 259 15.21 22.00 -6.82
N ASN A 260 15.92 21.34 -7.75
CA ASN A 260 16.43 22.02 -8.92
C ASN A 260 15.23 22.59 -9.72
N PRO A 261 15.10 23.92 -9.87
CA PRO A 261 13.94 24.51 -10.55
C PRO A 261 13.77 24.03 -11.99
N GLU A 262 14.86 23.62 -12.63
CA GLU A 262 14.84 23.08 -14.00
C GLU A 262 14.48 21.59 -14.02
N GLY A 263 14.40 20.92 -12.86
CA GLY A 263 14.08 19.49 -12.75
C GLY A 263 15.02 18.61 -13.57
N SER A 264 16.31 18.96 -13.63
CA SER A 264 17.26 18.28 -14.50
C SER A 264 18.25 17.47 -13.71
N GLU A 265 18.50 16.25 -14.17
CA GLU A 265 19.50 15.35 -13.61
C GLU A 265 20.55 14.97 -14.64
N LEU A 266 21.69 14.59 -14.14
CA LEU A 266 22.83 14.19 -14.95
C LEU A 266 23.06 12.69 -14.78
N LEU A 267 23.09 11.98 -15.90
CA LEU A 267 23.56 10.60 -15.97
C LEU A 267 25.02 10.62 -16.40
N LEU A 268 25.89 9.88 -15.73
CA LEU A 268 27.26 9.66 -16.20
C LEU A 268 27.33 8.44 -17.11
N ASP A 269 28.18 8.50 -18.11
CA ASP A 269 28.56 7.31 -18.86
C ASP A 269 29.30 6.29 -17.97
N ALA A 270 29.52 5.08 -18.49
CA ALA A 270 30.15 4.00 -17.76
C ALA A 270 31.55 4.36 -17.23
N ASP A 271 32.25 5.30 -17.90
CA ASP A 271 33.57 5.77 -17.52
C ASP A 271 33.52 6.96 -16.55
N GLY A 272 32.35 7.50 -16.29
CA GLY A 272 32.13 8.64 -15.42
C GLY A 272 32.65 9.98 -16.01
N LYS A 273 32.83 10.05 -17.31
CA LYS A 273 33.44 11.21 -17.99
C LYS A 273 32.43 12.10 -18.69
N ASN A 274 31.42 11.50 -19.33
CA ASN A 274 30.42 12.26 -20.06
C ASN A 274 29.11 12.32 -19.28
N THR A 275 28.39 13.41 -19.41
CA THR A 275 27.12 13.61 -18.75
C THR A 275 26.00 13.69 -19.76
N ILE A 276 24.92 12.98 -19.45
CA ILE A 276 23.65 13.06 -20.17
C ILE A 276 22.66 13.77 -19.26
N LYS A 277 22.09 14.85 -19.74
CA LYS A 277 21.10 15.62 -19.01
C LYS A 277 19.69 15.08 -19.31
N ILE A 278 18.92 14.79 -18.27
CA ILE A 278 17.50 14.43 -18.35
C ILE A 278 16.68 15.48 -17.61
N SER A 279 15.49 15.78 -18.12
CA SER A 279 14.56 16.69 -17.45
C SER A 279 13.66 15.94 -16.50
N GLY A 280 13.47 16.48 -15.29
CA GLY A 280 12.45 16.01 -14.35
C GLY A 280 11.18 16.86 -14.33
N SER A 281 11.18 18.00 -15.05
CA SER A 281 10.05 18.95 -15.04
C SER A 281 8.84 18.39 -15.77
N PHE A 282 7.67 18.44 -15.13
CA PHE A 282 6.40 17.98 -15.69
C PHE A 282 6.49 16.56 -16.29
N THR A 283 7.14 15.64 -15.57
CA THR A 283 7.25 14.25 -16.00
C THR A 283 6.59 13.31 -15.01
N TRP A 284 6.18 12.13 -15.51
CA TRP A 284 5.59 11.06 -14.69
C TRP A 284 6.48 9.83 -14.71
N ASN A 285 7.56 9.87 -13.95
CA ASN A 285 8.46 8.74 -13.77
C ASN A 285 8.45 8.30 -12.32
N GLY A 286 8.46 7.00 -12.06
CA GLY A 286 8.58 6.45 -10.72
C GLY A 286 10.01 5.97 -10.42
N VAL A 287 10.42 6.13 -9.16
CA VAL A 287 11.70 5.60 -8.69
C VAL A 287 11.68 4.08 -8.77
N PRO A 288 12.65 3.44 -9.44
CA PRO A 288 12.74 2.00 -9.52
C PRO A 288 12.84 1.33 -8.14
N SER A 289 12.22 0.16 -7.99
CA SER A 289 12.33 -0.62 -6.76
C SER A 289 13.79 -0.87 -6.37
N GLY A 290 14.11 -0.71 -5.09
CA GLY A 290 15.47 -0.86 -4.57
C GLY A 290 16.39 0.34 -4.78
N ALA A 291 15.96 1.38 -5.50
CA ALA A 291 16.70 2.64 -5.57
C ALA A 291 16.54 3.42 -4.25
N SER A 292 17.64 3.94 -3.74
CA SER A 292 17.59 4.82 -2.57
C SER A 292 17.25 6.24 -3.00
N THR A 293 16.26 6.84 -2.35
CA THR A 293 15.92 8.25 -2.55
C THR A 293 16.84 9.20 -1.75
N SER A 294 17.59 8.69 -0.81
CA SER A 294 18.43 9.49 0.10
C SER A 294 19.93 9.43 -0.16
N TRP A 295 20.40 8.41 -0.86
CA TRP A 295 21.82 8.22 -1.15
C TRP A 295 21.99 7.81 -2.60
N SER A 296 23.11 8.23 -3.23
CA SER A 296 23.44 7.89 -4.60
C SER A 296 23.22 6.40 -4.85
N PRO A 297 22.20 5.99 -5.60
CA PRO A 297 22.01 4.58 -5.88
C PRO A 297 23.12 4.16 -6.83
N THR A 298 23.90 3.21 -6.41
CA THR A 298 24.70 2.46 -7.34
C THR A 298 23.75 1.48 -8.00
N LEU A 299 23.09 1.90 -9.04
CA LEU A 299 22.34 1.01 -9.91
C LEU A 299 23.37 0.34 -10.82
N SER A 300 23.89 -0.80 -10.39
CA SER A 300 24.88 -1.58 -11.12
C SER A 300 26.08 -0.74 -11.62
N LYS A 301 26.49 -0.85 -12.86
CA LYS A 301 27.56 -0.04 -13.46
C LYS A 301 27.13 1.39 -13.79
N ASN A 302 25.88 1.72 -13.60
CA ASN A 302 25.24 2.93 -14.07
C ASN A 302 25.01 3.86 -12.88
N LYS A 303 25.73 4.96 -12.84
CA LYS A 303 25.57 5.95 -11.79
C LYS A 303 24.55 6.97 -12.23
N LEU A 304 23.38 6.94 -11.63
CA LEU A 304 22.59 8.14 -11.50
C LEU A 304 23.37 9.03 -10.54
N ILE A 305 24.01 10.11 -11.02
CA ILE A 305 24.68 11.02 -10.11
C ILE A 305 23.64 11.89 -9.49
N THR A 306 23.52 11.68 -8.25
CA THR A 306 22.72 12.57 -7.48
C THR A 306 23.48 12.93 -6.23
N THR A 307 23.59 14.22 -6.01
CA THR A 307 23.59 14.70 -4.64
C THR A 307 22.31 14.22 -3.99
N ALA A 308 22.27 14.02 -2.68
CA ALA A 308 21.06 13.54 -1.98
C ALA A 308 19.79 14.34 -2.30
N SER A 309 19.90 15.56 -2.81
CA SER A 309 18.82 16.40 -3.31
C SER A 309 18.45 16.13 -4.78
N GLY A 310 19.30 15.49 -5.55
CA GLY A 310 19.15 15.39 -7.00
C GLY A 310 18.08 14.42 -7.45
N ILE A 311 17.96 13.22 -6.86
CA ILE A 311 16.92 12.25 -7.24
C ILE A 311 15.53 12.84 -7.02
N ARG A 312 15.33 13.57 -5.92
CA ARG A 312 14.04 14.16 -5.58
C ARG A 312 13.61 15.23 -6.58
N SER A 313 14.55 15.85 -7.25
CA SER A 313 14.26 16.88 -8.24
C SER A 313 13.78 16.36 -9.59
N CYS A 314 13.75 15.05 -9.79
CA CYS A 314 13.36 14.43 -11.05
C CYS A 314 12.04 13.67 -10.98
N TYR A 315 11.61 13.28 -9.81
CA TYR A 315 10.45 12.41 -9.63
C TYR A 315 9.30 13.15 -8.96
N PRO A 316 8.04 12.86 -9.34
CA PRO A 316 6.88 13.35 -8.59
C PRO A 316 7.00 12.95 -7.11
N LEU A 317 6.61 13.87 -6.22
CA LEU A 317 6.65 13.68 -4.78
C LEU A 317 5.24 13.57 -4.22
N TRP A 318 5.07 12.87 -3.11
CA TRP A 318 3.80 12.90 -2.37
C TRP A 318 3.42 14.34 -2.02
N GLY A 319 2.16 14.69 -2.22
CA GLY A 319 1.64 16.03 -1.96
C GLY A 319 1.72 16.43 -0.49
N LYS A 320 1.57 17.72 -0.23
CA LYS A 320 1.69 18.28 1.12
C LYS A 320 0.74 17.65 2.14
N GLU A 321 -0.45 17.24 1.71
CA GLU A 321 -1.44 16.58 2.56
C GLU A 321 -0.89 15.33 3.27
N TYR A 322 0.08 14.68 2.65
CA TYR A 322 0.71 13.45 3.13
C TYR A 322 2.06 13.69 3.80
N CYS A 323 2.63 14.88 3.60
CA CYS A 323 3.99 15.22 4.03
C CYS A 323 4.05 16.32 5.10
N THR A 324 2.94 17.00 5.36
CA THR A 324 2.85 18.04 6.40
C THR A 324 1.83 17.65 7.45
N GLY A 325 2.24 17.71 8.70
CA GLY A 325 1.33 17.58 9.84
C GLY A 325 0.71 18.94 10.21
N GLY A 326 -0.21 18.95 11.17
CA GLY A 326 -0.82 20.14 11.72
C GLY A 326 -1.87 20.79 10.81
N GLU A 327 -1.99 22.12 10.91
CA GLU A 327 -3.05 22.86 10.22
C GLU A 327 -2.79 23.05 8.71
N GLU A 328 -1.53 22.96 8.28
CA GLU A 328 -1.15 23.17 6.87
C GLU A 328 -1.37 21.93 5.99
N GLY A 329 -1.51 20.75 6.60
CA GLY A 329 -1.81 19.51 5.91
C GLY A 329 -3.18 18.98 6.30
N LEU A 330 -3.68 17.96 5.63
CA LEU A 330 -4.85 17.21 6.11
C LEU A 330 -4.56 16.53 7.45
N GLY A 331 -3.28 16.33 7.77
CA GLY A 331 -2.82 15.80 9.03
C GLY A 331 -3.57 14.54 9.47
N ARG A 332 -3.97 13.69 8.52
CA ARG A 332 -4.74 12.48 8.81
C ARG A 332 -3.87 11.24 8.66
N VAL A 333 -4.02 10.32 9.61
CA VAL A 333 -3.55 8.96 9.44
C VAL A 333 -4.77 8.05 9.44
N VAL A 334 -5.01 7.38 8.33
CA VAL A 334 -6.14 6.45 8.17
C VAL A 334 -5.73 5.05 8.61
N PHE A 335 -6.52 4.43 9.48
CA PHE A 335 -6.36 3.05 9.93
C PHE A 335 -7.38 2.11 9.29
N TYR A 336 -8.53 2.65 8.86
CA TYR A 336 -9.54 1.92 8.09
C TYR A 336 -10.34 2.89 7.24
N GLY A 337 -10.27 2.70 5.90
CA GLY A 337 -10.99 3.53 4.93
C GLY A 337 -12.34 2.92 4.53
N ALA A 338 -13.30 3.76 4.12
CA ALA A 338 -14.61 3.31 3.67
C ALA A 338 -14.53 2.35 2.46
N TRP A 339 -13.59 2.60 1.55
CA TRP A 339 -13.32 1.77 0.37
C TRP A 339 -12.95 0.32 0.72
N GLU A 340 -12.33 0.09 1.87
CA GLU A 340 -11.80 -1.21 2.22
C GLU A 340 -12.88 -2.26 2.41
N SER A 341 -13.97 -1.92 3.14
CA SER A 341 -15.09 -2.83 3.32
C SER A 341 -15.70 -3.26 1.99
N TYR A 342 -15.82 -2.35 1.05
CA TYR A 342 -16.36 -2.65 -0.27
C TYR A 342 -15.43 -3.58 -1.07
N PHE A 343 -14.12 -3.33 -1.07
CA PHE A 343 -13.19 -4.24 -1.75
C PHE A 343 -13.09 -5.62 -1.08
N LEU A 344 -13.25 -5.70 0.23
CA LEU A 344 -13.37 -6.98 0.94
C LEU A 344 -14.64 -7.73 0.55
N LEU A 345 -15.78 -7.04 0.39
CA LEU A 345 -17.03 -7.64 -0.09
C LEU A 345 -16.89 -8.11 -1.55
N ALA A 346 -16.26 -7.30 -2.41
CA ALA A 346 -16.01 -7.68 -3.81
C ALA A 346 -15.16 -8.96 -3.89
N GLU A 347 -14.07 -9.05 -3.12
CA GLU A 347 -13.24 -10.24 -3.05
C GLU A 347 -14.04 -11.45 -2.50
N ALA A 348 -14.81 -11.26 -1.43
CA ALA A 348 -15.65 -12.31 -0.85
C ALA A 348 -16.67 -12.85 -1.87
N ALA A 349 -17.34 -11.98 -2.62
CA ALA A 349 -18.28 -12.37 -3.65
C ALA A 349 -17.62 -13.15 -4.81
N VAL A 350 -16.43 -12.71 -5.28
CA VAL A 350 -15.63 -13.45 -6.26
C VAL A 350 -15.24 -14.84 -5.77
N ARG A 351 -15.03 -15.00 -4.46
CA ARG A 351 -14.75 -16.29 -3.82
C ARG A 351 -16.01 -17.13 -3.57
N GLY A 352 -17.20 -16.64 -3.91
CA GLY A 352 -18.48 -17.32 -3.67
C GLY A 352 -18.91 -17.32 -2.20
N TRP A 353 -18.48 -16.34 -1.41
CA TRP A 353 -18.95 -16.14 -0.04
C TRP A 353 -20.26 -15.34 -0.03
N ASN A 354 -21.05 -15.50 1.03
CA ASN A 354 -22.27 -14.73 1.20
C ASN A 354 -21.97 -13.30 1.67
N THR A 355 -22.28 -12.33 0.85
CA THR A 355 -22.05 -10.90 1.06
C THR A 355 -23.33 -10.12 1.40
N ALA A 356 -24.32 -10.81 1.98
CA ALA A 356 -25.64 -10.24 2.34
C ALA A 356 -26.36 -9.56 1.15
N GLY A 357 -26.22 -10.11 -0.04
CA GLY A 357 -26.92 -9.65 -1.26
C GLY A 357 -26.15 -8.60 -2.08
N VAL A 358 -24.96 -8.20 -1.68
CA VAL A 358 -24.10 -7.29 -2.48
C VAL A 358 -23.33 -8.10 -3.52
N SER A 359 -23.46 -7.78 -4.82
CA SER A 359 -22.69 -8.45 -5.87
C SER A 359 -21.22 -8.01 -5.89
N ASP A 360 -20.37 -8.82 -6.53
CA ASP A 360 -18.97 -8.52 -6.73
C ASP A 360 -18.74 -7.20 -7.50
N GLU A 361 -19.50 -7.00 -8.59
CA GLU A 361 -19.42 -5.78 -9.42
C GLU A 361 -19.90 -4.54 -8.67
N GLN A 362 -21.01 -4.66 -7.93
CA GLN A 362 -21.52 -3.55 -7.11
C GLN A 362 -20.51 -3.16 -6.04
N ALA A 363 -20.03 -4.12 -5.27
CA ALA A 363 -19.05 -3.85 -4.21
C ALA A 363 -17.75 -3.23 -4.76
N TYR A 364 -17.26 -3.74 -5.91
CA TYR A 364 -16.10 -3.16 -6.57
C TYR A 364 -16.33 -1.70 -6.97
N GLY A 365 -17.46 -1.40 -7.63
CA GLY A 365 -17.82 -0.05 -8.03
C GLY A 365 -17.97 0.91 -6.84
N ASP A 366 -18.61 0.45 -5.76
CA ASP A 366 -18.78 1.25 -4.54
C ASP A 366 -17.42 1.52 -3.85
N GLY A 367 -16.49 0.56 -3.89
CA GLY A 367 -15.12 0.75 -3.39
C GLY A 367 -14.34 1.80 -4.17
N VAL A 368 -14.43 1.79 -5.50
CA VAL A 368 -13.83 2.82 -6.36
C VAL A 368 -14.44 4.18 -6.08
N ARG A 369 -15.78 4.30 -6.03
CA ARG A 369 -16.46 5.56 -5.72
C ARG A 369 -16.09 6.12 -4.35
N ALA A 370 -16.03 5.27 -3.32
CA ALA A 370 -15.62 5.70 -1.98
C ALA A 370 -14.17 6.22 -1.94
N SER A 371 -13.26 5.60 -2.70
CA SER A 371 -11.89 6.08 -2.87
C SER A 371 -11.86 7.43 -3.63
N PHE A 372 -12.60 7.54 -4.71
CA PHE A 372 -12.66 8.75 -5.53
C PHE A 372 -13.25 9.94 -4.77
N GLU A 373 -14.28 9.69 -3.97
CA GLU A 373 -14.85 10.71 -3.06
C GLU A 373 -13.79 11.17 -2.04
N TYR A 374 -13.03 10.25 -1.46
CA TYR A 374 -11.97 10.59 -0.51
C TYR A 374 -10.88 11.48 -1.12
N PHE A 375 -10.49 11.22 -2.37
CA PHE A 375 -9.48 12.01 -3.08
C PHE A 375 -10.08 13.24 -3.81
N GLY A 376 -11.39 13.47 -3.71
CA GLY A 376 -12.04 14.64 -4.33
C GLY A 376 -12.06 14.59 -5.86
N VAL A 377 -12.17 13.38 -6.45
CA VAL A 377 -12.21 13.14 -7.91
C VAL A 377 -13.46 12.34 -8.32
N GLY A 378 -14.52 12.45 -7.54
CA GLY A 378 -15.76 11.67 -7.71
C GLY A 378 -16.44 11.86 -9.06
N GLU A 379 -16.28 13.01 -9.70
CA GLU A 379 -16.84 13.31 -11.04
C GLU A 379 -16.35 12.37 -12.13
N TYR A 380 -15.16 11.77 -11.99
CA TYR A 380 -14.60 10.84 -12.98
C TYR A 380 -15.01 9.37 -12.76
N ALA A 381 -15.68 9.05 -11.65
CA ALA A 381 -15.85 7.66 -11.20
C ALA A 381 -16.62 6.80 -12.22
N ASP A 382 -17.72 7.31 -12.82
CA ASP A 382 -18.55 6.53 -13.72
C ASP A 382 -17.84 6.25 -15.06
N ALA A 383 -17.20 7.25 -15.65
CA ALA A 383 -16.39 7.06 -16.86
C ALA A 383 -15.20 6.13 -16.62
N TYR A 384 -14.55 6.28 -15.48
CA TYR A 384 -13.44 5.44 -15.06
C TYR A 384 -13.84 3.96 -14.94
N LEU A 385 -15.00 3.67 -14.33
CA LEU A 385 -15.52 2.31 -14.14
C LEU A 385 -15.89 1.61 -15.46
N GLU A 386 -16.18 2.34 -16.52
CA GLU A 386 -16.48 1.80 -17.84
C GLU A 386 -15.25 1.59 -18.73
N SER A 387 -14.07 2.05 -18.31
CA SER A 387 -12.86 1.95 -19.13
C SER A 387 -12.32 0.53 -19.24
N THR A 388 -12.00 0.14 -20.47
CA THR A 388 -11.32 -1.11 -20.82
C THR A 388 -9.83 -0.92 -21.09
N ASP A 389 -9.33 0.30 -20.94
CA ASP A 389 -7.93 0.64 -21.17
C ASP A 389 -7.03 -0.04 -20.13
N TYR A 390 -5.95 -0.62 -20.61
CA TYR A 390 -4.98 -1.26 -19.74
C TYR A 390 -3.94 -0.25 -19.24
N ASN A 391 -3.64 -0.35 -17.95
CA ASN A 391 -2.46 0.32 -17.41
C ASN A 391 -1.17 -0.35 -17.93
N ARG A 392 -0.01 0.17 -17.49
CA ARG A 392 1.31 -0.34 -17.97
C ARG A 392 1.60 -1.79 -17.59
N VAL A 393 0.87 -2.36 -16.63
CA VAL A 393 1.03 -3.75 -16.21
C VAL A 393 -0.09 -4.68 -16.69
N GLY A 394 -1.03 -4.17 -17.49
CA GLY A 394 -2.04 -4.99 -18.16
C GLY A 394 -3.37 -5.13 -17.42
N THR A 395 -3.65 -4.29 -16.44
CA THR A 395 -4.92 -4.29 -15.70
C THR A 395 -5.81 -3.15 -16.19
N SER A 396 -7.08 -3.44 -16.49
CA SER A 396 -8.12 -2.45 -16.83
C SER A 396 -9.11 -2.28 -15.67
N VAL A 397 -9.95 -1.22 -15.75
CA VAL A 397 -10.89 -0.91 -14.67
C VAL A 397 -12.21 -1.64 -14.81
N LYS A 398 -12.84 -1.65 -15.99
CA LYS A 398 -14.16 -2.25 -16.19
C LYS A 398 -14.22 -3.68 -15.66
N PHE A 399 -15.10 -3.91 -14.67
CA PHE A 399 -15.10 -5.13 -13.88
C PHE A 399 -15.36 -6.40 -14.69
N THR A 400 -16.23 -6.31 -15.69
CA THR A 400 -16.60 -7.42 -16.58
C THR A 400 -15.60 -7.64 -17.72
N HIS A 401 -14.65 -6.72 -17.96
CA HIS A 401 -13.61 -6.84 -18.98
C HIS A 401 -12.42 -7.61 -18.44
N THR A 402 -12.42 -8.93 -18.58
CA THR A 402 -11.37 -9.84 -18.04
C THR A 402 -10.44 -10.40 -19.11
N THR A 403 -10.46 -9.82 -20.31
CA THR A 403 -9.52 -10.20 -21.38
C THR A 403 -8.10 -9.81 -20.98
N GLU A 404 -7.15 -10.75 -21.07
CA GLU A 404 -5.74 -10.47 -20.86
C GLU A 404 -5.21 -9.54 -21.97
N PRO A 405 -4.29 -8.61 -21.65
CA PRO A 405 -3.76 -7.67 -22.63
C PRO A 405 -2.86 -8.35 -23.65
N SER A 406 -2.88 -7.84 -24.88
CA SER A 406 -1.94 -8.20 -25.92
C SER A 406 -0.86 -7.12 -26.08
N SER A 407 0.33 -7.51 -26.59
CA SER A 407 1.38 -6.54 -26.93
C SER A 407 0.89 -5.50 -27.95
N PHE A 408 1.49 -4.33 -27.95
CA PHE A 408 1.22 -3.27 -28.92
C PHE A 408 2.51 -2.63 -29.42
N GLU A 409 2.46 -1.95 -30.57
CA GLU A 409 3.58 -1.17 -31.08
C GLU A 409 3.70 0.14 -30.30
N ALA A 410 4.87 0.37 -29.71
CA ALA A 410 5.21 1.59 -29.00
C ALA A 410 6.38 2.31 -29.68
N THR A 411 6.50 3.61 -29.43
CA THR A 411 7.62 4.44 -29.88
C THR A 411 8.45 4.92 -28.71
N TYR A 412 9.73 5.16 -28.98
CA TYR A 412 10.65 5.77 -28.02
C TYR A 412 11.77 6.52 -28.76
N ILE A 413 12.46 7.39 -28.04
CA ILE A 413 13.67 8.05 -28.52
C ILE A 413 14.89 7.37 -27.89
N ASP A 414 15.84 6.95 -28.71
CA ASP A 414 17.14 6.48 -28.21
C ASP A 414 17.85 7.63 -27.50
N GLY A 415 18.13 7.46 -26.21
CA GLY A 415 18.66 8.50 -25.35
C GLY A 415 20.05 9.00 -25.77
N TYR A 416 20.79 8.19 -26.51
CA TYR A 416 22.16 8.50 -26.97
C TYR A 416 22.22 9.08 -28.37
N THR A 417 21.51 8.44 -29.31
CA THR A 417 21.50 8.85 -30.73
C THR A 417 20.43 9.88 -31.06
N LYS A 418 19.44 10.08 -30.18
CA LYS A 418 18.27 10.96 -30.36
C LYS A 418 17.38 10.56 -31.54
N GLN A 419 17.47 9.34 -31.99
CA GLN A 419 16.63 8.81 -33.06
C GLN A 419 15.36 8.18 -32.49
N GLU A 420 14.22 8.45 -33.13
CA GLU A 420 12.98 7.75 -32.85
C GLU A 420 13.06 6.30 -33.32
N LYS A 421 12.59 5.38 -32.49
CA LYS A 421 12.56 3.95 -32.74
C LYS A 421 11.23 3.35 -32.32
N LYS A 422 10.90 2.20 -32.89
CA LYS A 422 9.73 1.40 -32.53
C LYS A 422 10.13 0.20 -31.72
N VAL A 423 9.25 -0.25 -30.86
CA VAL A 423 9.40 -1.46 -30.07
C VAL A 423 8.03 -2.10 -29.84
N THR A 424 7.97 -3.41 -29.80
CA THR A 424 6.77 -4.10 -29.32
C THR A 424 6.76 -4.05 -27.80
N TYR A 425 5.80 -3.31 -27.23
CA TYR A 425 5.60 -3.28 -25.79
C TYR A 425 5.03 -4.61 -25.31
N GLN A 426 5.69 -5.22 -24.34
CA GLN A 426 5.27 -6.47 -23.74
C GLN A 426 4.76 -6.23 -22.33
N TYR A 427 3.52 -6.60 -22.08
CA TYR A 427 3.01 -6.66 -20.71
C TYR A 427 3.71 -7.77 -19.92
N PRO A 428 3.73 -7.72 -18.59
CA PRO A 428 4.16 -8.86 -17.78
C PRO A 428 3.39 -10.12 -18.18
N VAL A 429 4.06 -11.27 -18.20
CA VAL A 429 3.40 -12.53 -18.52
C VAL A 429 2.83 -13.12 -17.24
N ALA A 430 1.53 -13.40 -17.21
CA ALA A 430 0.83 -13.93 -16.03
C ALA A 430 1.52 -15.15 -15.40
N SER A 431 1.98 -16.10 -16.23
CA SER A 431 2.72 -17.27 -15.76
C SER A 431 4.12 -16.98 -15.21
N LYS A 432 4.64 -15.77 -15.43
CA LYS A 432 5.97 -15.31 -14.98
C LYS A 432 5.87 -14.16 -13.98
N THR A 433 4.66 -13.71 -13.66
CA THR A 433 4.46 -12.71 -12.60
C THR A 433 4.72 -13.30 -11.23
N LEU A 434 4.81 -12.44 -10.25
CA LEU A 434 4.85 -12.86 -8.87
C LEU A 434 3.64 -13.76 -8.58
N TYR A 435 3.88 -14.97 -8.09
CA TYR A 435 2.86 -15.99 -7.79
C TYR A 435 2.03 -16.50 -8.99
N GLY A 436 2.33 -16.12 -10.23
CA GLY A 436 1.66 -16.62 -11.42
C GLY A 436 0.19 -16.22 -11.55
N VAL A 437 -0.19 -15.03 -11.07
CA VAL A 437 -1.57 -14.51 -11.13
C VAL A 437 -1.89 -13.89 -12.48
N ALA A 438 -3.19 -13.82 -12.83
CA ALA A 438 -3.68 -13.13 -14.02
C ALA A 438 -3.45 -11.61 -13.92
N LEU A 439 -3.28 -10.95 -15.07
CA LEU A 439 -3.08 -9.50 -15.12
C LEU A 439 -4.38 -8.70 -15.06
N ASN A 440 -5.50 -9.30 -15.50
CA ASN A 440 -6.75 -8.57 -15.71
C ASN A 440 -8.02 -9.32 -15.25
N ASP A 441 -7.91 -10.28 -14.35
CA ASP A 441 -9.10 -10.90 -13.77
C ASP A 441 -9.77 -10.00 -12.71
N LYS A 442 -10.94 -10.42 -12.23
CA LYS A 442 -11.70 -9.68 -11.22
C LYS A 442 -10.90 -9.44 -9.94
N LEU A 443 -10.16 -10.44 -9.47
CA LEU A 443 -9.39 -10.34 -8.23
C LEU A 443 -8.23 -9.35 -8.38
N THR A 444 -7.52 -9.38 -9.50
CA THR A 444 -6.44 -8.43 -9.80
C THR A 444 -6.96 -6.99 -9.82
N LYS A 445 -8.14 -6.75 -10.43
CA LYS A 445 -8.79 -5.43 -10.43
C LYS A 445 -9.13 -4.95 -9.03
N ILE A 446 -9.75 -5.80 -8.22
CA ILE A 446 -10.12 -5.48 -6.83
C ILE A 446 -8.89 -5.07 -6.03
N ILE A 447 -7.82 -5.87 -6.08
CA ILE A 447 -6.63 -5.61 -5.29
C ILE A 447 -5.83 -4.42 -5.82
N THR A 448 -5.80 -4.20 -7.13
CA THR A 448 -5.21 -2.99 -7.72
C THR A 448 -5.92 -1.73 -7.22
N GLN A 449 -7.24 -1.70 -7.25
CA GLN A 449 -8.00 -0.56 -6.77
C GLN A 449 -7.88 -0.37 -5.25
N LYS A 450 -7.88 -1.47 -4.49
CA LYS A 450 -7.66 -1.45 -3.05
C LYS A 450 -6.29 -0.88 -2.71
N TYR A 451 -5.23 -1.31 -3.41
CA TYR A 451 -3.87 -0.79 -3.25
C TYR A 451 -3.82 0.73 -3.46
N LEU A 452 -4.36 1.22 -4.59
CA LEU A 452 -4.35 2.65 -4.90
C LEU A 452 -5.15 3.48 -3.87
N ALA A 453 -6.24 2.93 -3.35
CA ALA A 453 -7.05 3.58 -2.32
C ALA A 453 -6.37 3.60 -0.94
N GLN A 454 -5.55 2.62 -0.63
CA GLN A 454 -4.89 2.47 0.67
C GLN A 454 -3.68 3.38 0.84
N MET A 455 -3.08 3.85 -0.26
CA MET A 455 -1.89 4.69 -0.19
C MET A 455 -2.22 6.12 0.27
N PRO A 456 -1.32 6.76 1.06
CA PRO A 456 -0.06 6.25 1.61
C PRO A 456 -0.18 5.59 3.00
N TYR A 457 -1.36 5.57 3.62
CA TYR A 457 -1.48 5.27 5.05
C TYR A 457 -1.55 3.79 5.40
N LEU A 458 -2.17 2.98 4.55
CA LEU A 458 -2.41 1.56 4.81
C LEU A 458 -1.40 0.66 4.07
N VAL A 459 -0.15 1.09 4.05
CA VAL A 459 0.95 0.37 3.37
C VAL A 459 1.14 -1.06 3.90
N GLN A 460 0.88 -1.29 5.19
CA GLN A 460 0.98 -2.61 5.79
C GLN A 460 -0.12 -3.55 5.30
N GLU A 461 -1.34 -3.04 5.10
CA GLU A 461 -2.44 -3.81 4.51
C GLU A 461 -2.17 -4.13 3.04
N ALA A 462 -1.64 -3.17 2.28
CA ALA A 462 -1.21 -3.39 0.90
C ALA A 462 -0.09 -4.43 0.79
N TRP A 463 0.90 -4.38 1.69
CA TRP A 463 1.95 -5.40 1.77
C TRP A 463 1.40 -6.77 2.16
N SER A 464 0.40 -6.82 3.04
CA SER A 464 -0.27 -8.06 3.42
C SER A 464 -1.05 -8.67 2.26
N ASP A 465 -1.78 -7.87 1.48
CA ASP A 465 -2.46 -8.35 0.27
C ASP A 465 -1.46 -8.88 -0.77
N HIS A 466 -0.34 -8.20 -0.95
CA HIS A 466 0.71 -8.66 -1.84
C HIS A 466 1.31 -10.00 -1.39
N ARG A 467 1.60 -10.18 -0.10
CA ARG A 467 2.09 -11.47 0.44
C ARG A 467 1.04 -12.58 0.37
N ARG A 468 -0.24 -12.21 0.50
CA ARG A 468 -1.37 -13.16 0.48
C ARG A 468 -1.73 -13.61 -0.94
N LEU A 469 -1.64 -12.72 -1.93
CA LEU A 469 -2.18 -12.92 -3.28
C LEU A 469 -1.17 -12.72 -4.41
N GLY A 470 -0.04 -12.08 -4.16
CA GLY A 470 0.88 -11.64 -5.21
C GLY A 470 0.36 -10.43 -6.00
N LEU A 471 -0.63 -9.73 -5.48
CA LEU A 471 -1.33 -8.62 -6.12
C LEU A 471 -1.23 -7.33 -5.27
N PRO A 472 -1.27 -6.14 -5.90
CA PRO A 472 -1.15 -5.92 -7.34
C PRO A 472 0.25 -6.27 -7.86
N PHE A 473 0.51 -6.08 -9.14
CA PHE A 473 1.86 -6.24 -9.68
C PHE A 473 2.83 -5.27 -8.99
N PHE A 474 3.87 -5.80 -8.35
CA PHE A 474 5.01 -5.04 -7.88
C PHE A 474 6.21 -5.39 -8.74
N ASP A 475 6.90 -4.38 -9.25
CA ASP A 475 8.17 -4.62 -9.91
C ASP A 475 9.24 -5.07 -8.90
N LEU A 476 10.02 -6.05 -9.32
CA LEU A 476 11.14 -6.53 -8.54
C LEU A 476 12.20 -5.44 -8.39
N THR A 477 12.88 -5.46 -7.26
CA THR A 477 13.99 -4.55 -7.04
C THR A 477 15.01 -4.64 -8.17
N GLY A 478 15.32 -3.51 -8.77
CA GLY A 478 16.34 -3.42 -9.81
C GLY A 478 17.77 -3.37 -9.27
N ASN A 479 17.95 -3.48 -7.97
CA ASN A 479 19.27 -3.44 -7.36
C ASN A 479 19.96 -4.80 -7.47
N GLU A 480 21.06 -4.85 -8.24
CA GLU A 480 21.90 -6.03 -8.40
C GLU A 480 22.79 -6.30 -7.19
N SER A 481 23.04 -5.29 -6.38
CA SER A 481 23.77 -5.47 -5.13
C SER A 481 22.79 -5.88 -4.02
N VAL A 482 23.03 -7.04 -3.45
CA VAL A 482 22.37 -7.47 -2.22
C VAL A 482 22.51 -6.37 -1.19
N MET A 483 21.42 -5.93 -0.60
CA MET A 483 21.48 -5.03 0.56
C MET A 483 22.31 -5.73 1.63
N THR A 484 23.50 -5.24 1.89
CA THR A 484 24.42 -5.80 2.89
C THR A 484 23.69 -5.89 4.24
N GLY A 485 23.63 -7.09 4.79
CA GLY A 485 22.94 -7.38 6.05
C GLY A 485 21.46 -7.72 5.93
N ALA A 486 20.87 -7.74 4.73
CA ALA A 486 19.57 -8.30 4.50
C ALA A 486 19.70 -9.78 4.10
N ASP A 487 18.74 -10.60 4.52
CA ASP A 487 18.70 -12.03 4.16
C ASP A 487 18.10 -12.22 2.74
N MET A 488 18.03 -11.18 1.96
CA MET A 488 17.39 -11.19 0.66
C MET A 488 18.18 -12.01 -0.34
N THR A 489 17.48 -12.80 -1.12
CA THR A 489 18.07 -13.55 -2.24
C THR A 489 18.58 -12.58 -3.29
N GLU A 490 19.82 -12.81 -3.77
CA GLU A 490 20.40 -12.03 -4.86
C GLU A 490 19.54 -12.14 -6.13
N LEU A 491 19.17 -11.01 -6.69
CA LEU A 491 18.44 -10.92 -7.94
C LEU A 491 19.42 -11.09 -9.10
N LYS A 492 19.27 -12.19 -9.85
CA LYS A 492 20.02 -12.46 -11.08
C LYS A 492 19.17 -12.12 -12.30
N PRO A 493 19.78 -11.93 -13.48
CA PRO A 493 19.03 -11.80 -14.73
C PRO A 493 17.99 -12.92 -14.87
N ASN A 494 16.76 -12.56 -15.16
CA ASN A 494 15.62 -13.48 -15.35
C ASN A 494 15.22 -14.32 -14.13
N SER A 495 15.67 -13.98 -12.93
CA SER A 495 15.26 -14.66 -11.70
C SER A 495 13.74 -14.70 -11.50
N TRP A 496 13.05 -13.62 -11.89
CA TRP A 496 11.58 -13.49 -11.83
C TRP A 496 10.83 -14.43 -12.78
N GLU A 497 11.51 -15.02 -13.77
CA GLU A 497 10.87 -15.93 -14.73
C GLU A 497 10.55 -17.32 -14.17
N SER A 498 11.06 -17.63 -13.00
CA SER A 498 10.97 -18.96 -12.39
C SER A 498 9.61 -19.30 -11.76
N GLY A 499 8.67 -18.37 -11.68
CA GLY A 499 7.41 -18.53 -10.93
C GLY A 499 7.59 -18.57 -9.42
N GLN A 500 8.78 -18.23 -8.91
CA GLN A 500 9.13 -18.18 -7.47
C GLN A 500 9.57 -16.78 -7.05
N SER A 501 9.04 -15.76 -7.71
CA SER A 501 9.45 -14.36 -7.49
C SER A 501 9.17 -13.86 -6.08
N TRP A 502 8.26 -14.51 -5.34
CA TRP A 502 8.02 -14.22 -3.92
C TRP A 502 9.29 -14.31 -3.07
N LYS A 503 10.27 -15.13 -3.43
CA LYS A 503 11.56 -15.25 -2.74
C LYS A 503 12.43 -13.98 -2.78
N TYR A 504 12.09 -13.04 -3.64
CA TYR A 504 12.82 -11.77 -3.79
C TYR A 504 12.14 -10.60 -3.05
N PHE A 505 11.03 -10.84 -2.38
CA PHE A 505 10.32 -9.85 -1.59
C PHE A 505 10.37 -10.18 -0.09
N PRO A 506 10.56 -9.20 0.79
CA PRO A 506 10.45 -9.43 2.23
C PRO A 506 9.07 -9.99 2.59
N GLN A 507 9.08 -11.03 3.41
CA GLN A 507 7.87 -11.72 3.88
C GLN A 507 7.47 -11.30 5.29
N ARG A 508 8.40 -10.78 6.08
CA ARG A 508 8.19 -10.33 7.47
C ARG A 508 9.30 -9.38 7.93
N MET A 509 9.10 -8.76 9.06
CA MET A 509 10.15 -8.07 9.81
C MET A 509 10.84 -9.07 10.75
N ARG A 510 12.14 -8.85 11.04
CA ARG A 510 12.87 -9.64 12.04
C ARG A 510 12.43 -9.25 13.45
N TYR A 511 12.38 -10.22 14.34
CA TYR A 511 12.32 -9.91 15.77
C TYR A 511 13.55 -9.10 16.18
N PRO A 512 13.40 -8.11 17.08
CA PRO A 512 14.53 -7.32 17.56
C PRO A 512 15.51 -8.19 18.35
N MET A 513 16.80 -7.95 18.19
CA MET A 513 17.85 -8.69 18.89
C MET A 513 17.81 -8.49 20.41
N SER A 514 17.15 -7.44 20.89
CA SER A 514 16.89 -7.26 22.32
C SER A 514 16.07 -8.39 22.92
N LEU A 515 15.19 -9.02 22.15
CA LEU A 515 14.43 -10.18 22.63
C LEU A 515 15.36 -11.38 22.92
N LEU A 516 16.33 -11.65 22.03
CA LEU A 516 17.33 -12.69 22.27
C LEU A 516 18.14 -12.45 23.56
N THR A 517 18.46 -11.19 23.85
CA THR A 517 19.25 -10.85 25.04
C THR A 517 18.44 -10.78 26.31
N SER A 518 17.14 -10.52 26.23
CA SER A 518 16.25 -10.44 27.40
C SER A 518 15.58 -11.77 27.76
N ASP A 519 15.26 -12.60 26.75
CA ASP A 519 14.63 -13.91 26.91
C ASP A 519 14.98 -14.82 25.73
N GLU A 520 16.14 -15.48 25.82
CA GLU A 520 16.64 -16.38 24.77
C GLU A 520 15.70 -17.59 24.55
N ALA A 521 15.07 -18.10 25.59
CA ALA A 521 14.17 -19.25 25.48
C ALA A 521 12.93 -18.91 24.64
N GLU A 522 12.28 -17.80 24.95
CA GLU A 522 11.10 -17.35 24.20
C GLU A 522 11.46 -16.83 22.80
N TYR A 523 12.64 -16.23 22.60
CA TYR A 523 13.14 -15.94 21.27
C TYR A 523 13.25 -17.20 20.40
N ASN A 524 13.87 -18.25 20.92
CA ASN A 524 14.01 -19.52 20.20
C ASN A 524 12.66 -20.20 19.98
N HIS A 525 11.75 -20.16 20.96
CA HIS A 525 10.38 -20.65 20.80
C HIS A 525 9.63 -19.94 19.68
N ALA A 526 9.72 -18.60 19.59
CA ALA A 526 9.14 -17.84 18.49
C ALA A 526 9.69 -18.27 17.12
N LEU A 527 10.98 -18.59 17.02
CA LEU A 527 11.59 -19.09 15.78
C LEU A 527 11.14 -20.51 15.44
N GLU A 528 10.95 -21.39 16.42
CA GLU A 528 10.35 -22.71 16.19
C GLU A 528 8.94 -22.60 15.62
N LEU A 529 8.12 -21.72 16.18
CA LEU A 529 6.75 -21.45 15.68
C LEU A 529 6.75 -20.87 14.25
N LEU A 530 7.76 -20.09 13.88
CA LEU A 530 7.97 -19.61 12.52
C LEU A 530 8.44 -20.71 11.55
N GLY A 531 8.98 -21.80 12.07
CA GLY A 531 9.57 -22.87 11.28
C GLY A 531 10.92 -22.52 10.66
N GLY A 532 11.71 -21.62 11.27
CA GLY A 532 13.03 -21.26 10.75
C GLY A 532 13.74 -20.13 11.50
N ASN A 533 14.74 -19.56 10.87
CA ASN A 533 15.59 -18.53 11.44
C ASN A 533 14.93 -17.14 11.44
N ASN A 534 15.47 -16.21 12.21
CA ASN A 534 15.00 -14.83 12.25
C ASN A 534 15.40 -14.03 10.98
N THR A 535 14.88 -14.42 9.82
CA THR A 535 15.14 -13.75 8.55
C THR A 535 13.90 -13.01 8.04
N THR A 536 14.09 -12.05 7.15
CA THR A 536 12.98 -11.32 6.50
C THR A 536 12.29 -12.16 5.43
N MET A 537 12.86 -13.29 5.02
CA MET A 537 12.43 -14.06 3.86
C MET A 537 11.57 -15.29 4.21
N ILE A 538 11.33 -15.55 5.50
CA ILE A 538 10.42 -16.63 5.92
C ILE A 538 8.97 -16.16 5.75
N PRO A 539 8.16 -16.85 4.91
CA PRO A 539 6.76 -16.52 4.76
C PRO A 539 5.97 -16.73 6.06
N LEU A 540 5.06 -15.83 6.34
CA LEU A 540 4.09 -15.99 7.42
C LEU A 540 3.09 -17.10 7.08
N TRP A 541 2.49 -17.70 8.10
CA TRP A 541 1.58 -18.84 7.95
C TRP A 541 0.41 -18.60 6.98
N TRP A 542 -0.13 -17.39 6.92
CA TRP A 542 -1.24 -17.03 6.04
C TRP A 542 -0.82 -16.58 4.64
N SER A 543 0.48 -16.36 4.39
CA SER A 543 0.97 -15.88 3.08
C SER A 543 1.06 -17.02 2.06
N LEU A 544 1.02 -16.69 0.76
CA LEU A 544 1.16 -17.68 -0.32
C LEU A 544 2.48 -18.45 -0.26
N GLY A 545 3.57 -17.77 0.11
CA GLY A 545 4.88 -18.40 0.24
C GLY A 545 4.91 -19.55 1.25
N SER A 546 4.02 -19.59 2.24
CA SER A 546 3.94 -20.68 3.22
C SER A 546 3.50 -22.01 2.59
N ASN A 547 2.67 -21.97 1.55
CA ASN A 547 2.16 -23.15 0.85
C ASN A 547 3.16 -23.73 -0.16
N GLN A 548 4.32 -23.11 -0.34
CA GLN A 548 5.37 -23.50 -1.28
C GLN A 548 6.63 -24.02 -0.56
N LYS A 549 6.55 -24.27 0.75
CA LYS A 549 7.63 -24.86 1.57
C LYS A 549 7.79 -26.35 1.36
#